data_8697e36eac61c0158f14a7eea4869791
#
_entry.id   8697e36eac61c0158f14a7eea4869791
#
_cell.length_a   1.000
_cell.length_b   1.000
_cell.length_c   1.000
_cell.angle_alpha   90.00
_cell.angle_beta   90.00
_cell.angle_gamma   90.00
#
_symmetry.space_group_name_H-M   'P 1'
#
loop_
_entity.id
_entity.type
_entity.pdbx_description
1 polymer ?
#
loop_
_entity_poly.entity_id
_entity_poly.type
_entity_poly.pdbx_seq_one_letter_code
_entity_poly.pdbx_strand_id
1 'polypeptide(L)'
;MSKLRTGINLLRNNRRALLSHIIEKIGFLLNDKLYLKLLFRIRMGYRLNLDNPETFSEKIQWLKIYDRQPRYTTLVDKYLVKDIVADIIGKEHIIPTIGVWDNPESIEWDKLPKQFVLKTTHGGGNSGVVICKDKNLIDRQHVIDKLNKSLKQDIYKTFREWPYKNVKKQIIAEKYMEQEDGSQLIDYKFF
;
A
#
# COMPACT_ATOMS: atom_id res chain seq x y z
N MET A 1 -8.84 11.13 25.55
CA MET A 1 -9.98 10.26 25.95
C MET A 1 -10.46 9.29 24.84
N SER A 2 -10.27 9.57 23.54
CA SER A 2 -10.76 8.70 22.44
C SER A 2 -10.03 7.35 22.32
N LYS A 3 -8.69 7.32 22.49
CA LYS A 3 -7.87 6.10 22.34
C LYS A 3 -8.15 5.03 23.41
N LEU A 4 -8.46 5.46 24.63
CA LEU A 4 -8.82 4.52 25.74
C LEU A 4 -10.20 3.87 25.47
N ARG A 5 -11.17 4.64 24.99
CA ARG A 5 -12.48 4.13 24.59
C ARG A 5 -12.38 3.11 23.45
N THR A 6 -11.52 3.37 22.47
CA THR A 6 -11.29 2.43 21.36
C THR A 6 -10.66 1.12 21.85
N GLY A 7 -9.69 1.17 22.77
CA GLY A 7 -9.09 -0.01 23.38
C GLY A 7 -10.10 -0.87 24.17
N ILE A 8 -10.95 -0.21 24.99
CA ILE A 8 -12.00 -0.89 25.77
C ILE A 8 -13.06 -1.54 24.87
N ASN A 9 -13.46 -0.89 23.78
CA ASN A 9 -14.42 -1.45 22.83
C ASN A 9 -13.83 -2.65 22.05
N LEU A 10 -12.54 -2.61 21.71
CA LEU A 10 -11.83 -3.74 21.09
C LEU A 10 -11.72 -4.94 22.06
N LEU A 11 -11.44 -4.69 23.33
CA LEU A 11 -11.44 -5.71 24.40
C LEU A 11 -12.82 -6.39 24.55
N ARG A 12 -13.88 -5.61 24.47
CA ARG A 12 -15.24 -6.09 24.68
C ARG A 12 -15.79 -6.86 23.48
N ASN A 13 -15.45 -6.45 22.24
CA ASN A 13 -16.08 -6.97 21.02
C ASN A 13 -15.18 -7.90 20.20
N ASN A 14 -13.84 -7.84 20.33
CA ASN A 14 -12.93 -8.69 19.54
C ASN A 14 -11.53 -8.86 20.15
N ARG A 15 -11.38 -9.83 21.04
CA ARG A 15 -10.09 -10.15 21.66
C ARG A 15 -8.98 -10.43 20.64
N ARG A 16 -9.32 -11.04 19.48
CA ARG A 16 -8.35 -11.33 18.41
C ARG A 16 -7.80 -10.05 17.77
N ALA A 17 -8.66 -9.05 17.55
CA ALA A 17 -8.25 -7.76 16.99
C ALA A 17 -7.29 -7.02 17.95
N LEU A 18 -7.57 -7.04 19.27
CA LEU A 18 -6.68 -6.46 20.27
C LEU A 18 -5.32 -7.14 20.29
N LEU A 19 -5.30 -8.48 20.33
CA LEU A 19 -4.05 -9.24 20.33
C LEU A 19 -3.24 -9.00 19.05
N SER A 20 -3.89 -8.96 17.88
CA SER A 20 -3.23 -8.59 16.62
C SER A 20 -2.61 -7.21 16.69
N HIS A 21 -3.34 -6.23 17.22
CA HIS A 21 -2.83 -4.86 17.38
C HIS A 21 -1.63 -4.78 18.34
N ILE A 22 -1.63 -5.55 19.44
CA ILE A 22 -0.48 -5.63 20.35
C ILE A 22 0.73 -6.20 19.61
N ILE A 23 0.57 -7.34 18.91
CA ILE A 23 1.66 -7.95 18.15
C ILE A 23 2.20 -7.01 17.06
N GLU A 24 1.34 -6.25 16.37
CA GLU A 24 1.75 -5.24 15.41
C GLU A 24 2.59 -4.13 16.05
N LYS A 25 2.22 -3.70 17.25
CA LYS A 25 2.95 -2.67 18.01
C LYS A 25 4.34 -3.11 18.43
N ILE A 26 4.48 -4.36 18.90
CA ILE A 26 5.78 -4.92 19.35
C ILE A 26 6.52 -5.64 18.22
N GLY A 27 5.95 -5.66 17.03
CA GLY A 27 6.48 -6.40 15.88
C GLY A 27 7.91 -6.04 15.49
N PHE A 28 8.37 -4.82 15.81
CA PHE A 28 9.75 -4.39 15.57
C PHE A 28 10.79 -5.18 16.39
N LEU A 29 10.39 -5.81 17.50
CA LEU A 29 11.23 -6.68 18.33
C LEU A 29 11.30 -8.14 17.82
N LEU A 30 10.42 -8.50 16.87
CA LEU A 30 10.26 -9.88 16.42
C LEU A 30 10.88 -10.05 15.04
N ASN A 31 11.57 -11.19 14.83
CA ASN A 31 11.91 -11.57 13.47
C ASN A 31 10.66 -11.93 12.66
N ASP A 32 10.76 -11.87 11.33
CA ASP A 32 9.61 -12.04 10.43
C ASP A 32 8.88 -13.37 10.64
N LYS A 33 9.62 -14.47 10.82
CA LYS A 33 9.06 -15.81 10.99
C LYS A 33 8.20 -15.91 12.26
N LEU A 34 8.70 -15.40 13.38
CA LEU A 34 7.97 -15.41 14.65
C LEU A 34 6.77 -14.48 14.61
N TYR A 35 6.94 -13.26 14.07
CA TYR A 35 5.87 -12.30 13.88
C TYR A 35 4.72 -12.88 13.08
N LEU A 36 5.00 -13.48 11.92
CA LEU A 36 3.99 -14.09 11.07
C LEU A 36 3.31 -15.29 11.73
N LYS A 37 4.06 -16.16 12.44
CA LYS A 37 3.48 -17.29 13.18
C LYS A 37 2.49 -16.84 14.25
N LEU A 38 2.82 -15.78 15.00
CA LEU A 38 1.94 -15.23 16.04
C LEU A 38 0.69 -14.59 15.45
N LEU A 39 0.83 -13.70 14.46
CA LEU A 39 -0.31 -13.06 13.81
C LEU A 39 -1.22 -14.08 13.12
N PHE A 40 -0.65 -15.04 12.41
CA PHE A 40 -1.42 -16.09 11.73
C PHE A 40 -2.26 -16.88 12.72
N ARG A 41 -1.65 -17.32 13.85
CA ARG A 41 -2.40 -18.05 14.89
C ARG A 41 -3.55 -17.23 15.48
N ILE A 42 -3.33 -15.93 15.72
CA ILE A 42 -4.37 -15.05 16.26
C ILE A 42 -5.51 -14.88 15.26
N ARG A 43 -5.18 -14.64 13.99
CA ARG A 43 -6.18 -14.32 12.94
C ARG A 43 -6.90 -15.56 12.44
N MET A 44 -6.16 -16.62 12.16
CA MET A 44 -6.68 -17.85 11.56
C MET A 44 -7.18 -18.88 12.58
N GLY A 45 -6.71 -18.80 13.84
CA GLY A 45 -7.12 -19.70 14.91
C GLY A 45 -6.34 -21.03 14.98
N TYR A 46 -5.42 -21.28 14.04
CA TYR A 46 -4.55 -22.46 14.03
C TYR A 46 -3.08 -22.09 13.81
N ARG A 47 -2.16 -23.05 13.94
CA ARG A 47 -0.72 -22.81 13.82
C ARG A 47 -0.31 -22.72 12.36
N LEU A 48 0.52 -21.73 12.02
CA LEU A 48 1.14 -21.60 10.69
C LEU A 48 2.17 -22.71 10.50
N ASN A 49 1.96 -23.56 9.49
CA ASN A 49 2.93 -24.55 9.03
C ASN A 49 3.74 -23.95 7.88
N LEU A 50 5.01 -23.66 8.13
CA LEU A 50 5.93 -23.15 7.10
C LEU A 50 6.80 -24.27 6.49
N ASP A 51 6.82 -25.45 7.10
CA ASP A 51 7.64 -26.56 6.64
C ASP A 51 6.89 -27.35 5.53
N ASN A 52 5.57 -27.45 5.65
CA ASN A 52 4.68 -28.01 4.62
C ASN A 52 3.39 -27.17 4.54
N PRO A 53 3.39 -26.01 3.83
CA PRO A 53 2.21 -25.17 3.72
C PRO A 53 1.18 -25.78 2.76
N GLU A 54 0.00 -26.13 3.27
CA GLU A 54 -1.08 -26.73 2.49
C GLU A 54 -2.10 -25.70 2.01
N THR A 55 -2.55 -24.84 2.92
CA THR A 55 -3.56 -23.83 2.60
C THR A 55 -2.99 -22.65 1.84
N PHE A 56 -3.84 -21.95 1.06
CA PHE A 56 -3.47 -20.72 0.38
C PHE A 56 -2.89 -19.69 1.35
N SER A 57 -3.52 -19.53 2.52
CA SER A 57 -3.06 -18.59 3.54
C SER A 57 -1.67 -18.91 4.08
N GLU A 58 -1.33 -20.19 4.25
CA GLU A 58 0.01 -20.63 4.67
C GLU A 58 1.04 -20.41 3.56
N LYS A 59 0.69 -20.73 2.30
CA LYS A 59 1.55 -20.51 1.13
C LYS A 59 1.93 -19.04 0.97
N ILE A 60 0.98 -18.11 1.18
CA ILE A 60 1.27 -16.67 1.18
C ILE A 60 2.26 -16.29 2.29
N GLN A 61 2.15 -16.83 3.51
CA GLN A 61 3.12 -16.53 4.57
C GLN A 61 4.49 -17.15 4.27
N TRP A 62 4.52 -18.33 3.66
CA TRP A 62 5.76 -18.98 3.21
C TRP A 62 6.50 -18.10 2.19
N LEU A 63 5.78 -17.59 1.18
CA LEU A 63 6.36 -16.68 0.16
C LEU A 63 6.98 -15.43 0.80
N LYS A 64 6.35 -14.83 1.81
CA LYS A 64 6.88 -13.65 2.52
C LYS A 64 8.25 -13.91 3.19
N ILE A 65 8.53 -15.16 3.56
CA ILE A 65 9.77 -15.55 4.25
C ILE A 65 10.83 -16.06 3.28
N TYR A 66 10.44 -16.87 2.31
CA TYR A 66 11.39 -17.67 1.52
C TYR A 66 11.52 -17.19 0.07
N ASP A 67 10.52 -16.53 -0.50
CA ASP A 67 10.59 -16.00 -1.87
C ASP A 67 10.84 -14.49 -1.83
N ARG A 68 12.14 -14.12 -1.79
CA ARG A 68 12.61 -12.73 -1.59
C ARG A 68 13.53 -12.31 -2.72
N GLN A 69 12.96 -12.12 -3.91
CA GLN A 69 13.73 -11.72 -5.09
C GLN A 69 13.77 -10.18 -5.19
N PRO A 70 14.96 -9.56 -5.39
CA PRO A 70 15.11 -8.10 -5.48
C PRO A 70 14.20 -7.45 -6.53
N ARG A 71 13.95 -8.12 -7.65
CA ARG A 71 13.05 -7.65 -8.71
C ARG A 71 11.63 -7.36 -8.22
N TYR A 72 11.18 -8.02 -7.15
CA TYR A 72 9.83 -7.79 -6.62
C TYR A 72 9.66 -6.38 -6.05
N THR A 73 10.74 -5.75 -5.58
CA THR A 73 10.72 -4.36 -5.15
C THR A 73 10.33 -3.42 -6.30
N THR A 74 10.87 -3.65 -7.50
CA THR A 74 10.49 -2.88 -8.69
C THR A 74 9.04 -3.15 -9.11
N LEU A 75 8.59 -4.42 -9.02
CA LEU A 75 7.23 -4.81 -9.42
C LEU A 75 6.12 -4.24 -8.52
N VAL A 76 6.39 -3.96 -7.24
CA VAL A 76 5.40 -3.35 -6.33
C VAL A 76 5.49 -1.83 -6.27
N ASP A 77 6.55 -1.23 -6.80
CA ASP A 77 6.70 0.21 -6.92
C ASP A 77 5.83 0.73 -8.07
N LYS A 78 4.83 1.58 -7.76
CA LYS A 78 3.85 2.07 -8.74
C LYS A 78 4.46 2.93 -9.85
N TYR A 79 5.66 3.45 -9.64
CA TYR A 79 6.38 4.21 -10.66
C TYR A 79 7.26 3.29 -11.51
N LEU A 80 8.14 2.51 -10.87
CA LEU A 80 9.12 1.68 -11.58
C LEU A 80 8.49 0.53 -12.37
N VAL A 81 7.36 -0.03 -11.89
CA VAL A 81 6.67 -1.12 -12.60
C VAL A 81 6.14 -0.70 -13.98
N LYS A 82 5.91 0.60 -14.20
CA LYS A 82 5.36 1.11 -15.47
C LYS A 82 6.27 0.81 -16.66
N ASP A 83 7.57 0.96 -16.50
CA ASP A 83 8.52 0.66 -17.57
C ASP A 83 8.51 -0.84 -17.90
N ILE A 84 8.50 -1.71 -16.88
CA ILE A 84 8.42 -3.16 -17.09
C ILE A 84 7.14 -3.56 -17.82
N VAL A 85 6.00 -2.99 -17.42
CA VAL A 85 4.72 -3.28 -18.06
C VAL A 85 4.68 -2.71 -19.47
N ALA A 86 5.20 -1.49 -19.68
CA ALA A 86 5.30 -0.88 -21.00
C ALA A 86 6.12 -1.71 -22.00
N ASP A 87 7.19 -2.34 -21.53
CA ASP A 87 8.02 -3.22 -22.36
C ASP A 87 7.29 -4.51 -22.78
N ILE A 88 6.27 -4.93 -22.02
CA ILE A 88 5.51 -6.16 -22.27
C ILE A 88 4.30 -5.88 -23.17
N ILE A 89 3.51 -4.84 -22.89
CA ILE A 89 2.22 -4.59 -23.54
C ILE A 89 2.15 -3.31 -24.37
N GLY A 90 3.22 -2.50 -24.39
CA GLY A 90 3.28 -1.21 -25.08
C GLY A 90 3.02 -0.01 -24.16
N LYS A 91 3.70 1.10 -24.46
CA LYS A 91 3.61 2.36 -23.68
C LYS A 91 2.24 3.01 -23.74
N GLU A 92 1.49 2.77 -24.82
CA GLU A 92 0.14 3.28 -25.05
C GLU A 92 -0.88 2.74 -24.06
N HIS A 93 -0.58 1.60 -23.41
CA HIS A 93 -1.43 0.99 -22.37
C HIS A 93 -1.08 1.45 -20.96
N ILE A 94 -0.07 2.31 -20.80
CA ILE A 94 0.37 2.81 -19.48
C ILE A 94 -0.23 4.18 -19.22
N ILE A 95 -0.86 4.35 -18.06
CA ILE A 95 -1.35 5.66 -17.62
C ILE A 95 -0.17 6.61 -17.54
N PRO A 96 -0.17 7.76 -18.27
CA PRO A 96 0.94 8.69 -18.28
C PRO A 96 1.28 9.22 -16.89
N THR A 97 2.56 9.20 -16.55
CA THR A 97 3.09 9.88 -15.36
C THR A 97 3.36 11.34 -15.70
N ILE A 98 2.83 12.26 -14.88
CA ILE A 98 2.96 13.71 -15.04
C ILE A 98 4.18 14.23 -14.26
N GLY A 99 4.44 13.64 -13.09
CA GLY A 99 5.57 14.04 -12.24
C GLY A 99 5.84 13.05 -11.12
N VAL A 100 7.05 13.12 -10.55
CA VAL A 100 7.51 12.28 -9.43
C VAL A 100 8.27 13.15 -8.43
N TRP A 101 7.98 13.04 -7.14
CA TRP A 101 8.59 13.83 -6.07
C TRP A 101 8.89 13.00 -4.85
N ASP A 102 9.94 13.35 -4.13
CA ASP A 102 10.35 12.67 -2.89
C ASP A 102 9.52 13.13 -1.67
N ASN A 103 8.92 14.33 -1.75
CA ASN A 103 8.09 14.87 -0.68
C ASN A 103 6.91 15.68 -1.26
N PRO A 104 5.78 15.83 -0.52
CA PRO A 104 4.60 16.54 -1.02
C PRO A 104 4.81 18.05 -1.20
N GLU A 105 5.72 18.64 -0.45
CA GLU A 105 6.01 20.07 -0.48
C GLU A 105 6.70 20.48 -1.78
N SER A 106 7.39 19.54 -2.44
CA SER A 106 8.06 19.79 -3.72
C SER A 106 7.16 19.61 -4.94
N ILE A 107 5.88 19.28 -4.76
CA ILE A 107 4.93 19.16 -5.87
C ILE A 107 4.78 20.48 -6.60
N GLU A 108 5.07 20.48 -7.88
CA GLU A 108 4.96 21.64 -8.77
C GLU A 108 3.50 21.82 -9.24
N TRP A 109 2.65 22.29 -8.32
CA TRP A 109 1.20 22.41 -8.53
C TRP A 109 0.82 23.15 -9.82
N ASP A 110 1.60 24.17 -10.21
CA ASP A 110 1.29 24.97 -11.40
C ASP A 110 1.49 24.20 -12.70
N LYS A 111 2.39 23.22 -12.70
CA LYS A 111 2.63 22.32 -13.83
C LYS A 111 1.61 21.19 -13.96
N LEU A 112 0.83 20.93 -12.91
CA LEU A 112 -0.20 19.91 -12.95
C LEU A 112 -1.39 20.35 -13.81
N PRO A 113 -2.02 19.46 -14.60
CA PRO A 113 -3.22 19.75 -15.38
C PRO A 113 -4.42 20.02 -14.47
N LYS A 114 -5.58 20.34 -15.03
CA LYS A 114 -6.82 20.57 -14.27
C LYS A 114 -7.23 19.33 -13.47
N GLN A 115 -7.04 18.15 -14.06
CA GLN A 115 -7.42 16.86 -13.49
C GLN A 115 -6.20 15.94 -13.41
N PHE A 116 -5.99 15.30 -12.26
CA PHE A 116 -4.87 14.37 -12.05
C PHE A 116 -5.15 13.44 -10.85
N VAL A 117 -4.30 12.43 -10.68
CA VAL A 117 -4.30 11.56 -9.49
C VAL A 117 -2.91 11.59 -8.88
N LEU A 118 -2.82 11.88 -7.58
CA LEU A 118 -1.58 11.70 -6.81
C LEU A 118 -1.62 10.36 -6.07
N LYS A 119 -0.49 9.67 -6.05
CA LYS A 119 -0.34 8.38 -5.35
C LYS A 119 1.03 8.28 -4.71
N THR A 120 1.13 7.60 -3.56
CA THR A 120 2.44 7.17 -3.04
C THR A 120 2.87 5.87 -3.73
N THR A 121 4.15 5.76 -4.11
CA THR A 121 4.70 4.64 -4.90
C THR A 121 4.61 3.30 -4.18
N HIS A 122 4.82 3.30 -2.86
CA HIS A 122 4.82 2.12 -1.97
C HIS A 122 3.46 1.82 -1.32
N GLY A 123 2.48 2.74 -1.46
CA GLY A 123 1.21 2.66 -0.73
C GLY A 123 0.30 1.51 -1.18
N GLY A 124 -0.44 0.92 -0.23
CA GLY A 124 -1.54 -0.02 -0.49
C GLY A 124 -2.89 0.62 -0.17
N GLY A 125 -3.94 0.18 -0.88
CA GLY A 125 -5.30 0.73 -0.72
C GLY A 125 -5.39 2.23 -1.05
N ASN A 126 -6.35 2.92 -0.44
CA ASN A 126 -6.67 4.33 -0.76
C ASN A 126 -5.98 5.36 0.14
N SER A 127 -5.16 4.94 1.11
CA SER A 127 -4.58 5.85 2.11
C SER A 127 -3.68 6.93 1.50
N GLY A 128 -2.96 6.59 0.43
CA GLY A 128 -2.04 7.50 -0.26
C GLY A 128 -2.53 7.93 -1.66
N VAL A 129 -3.83 7.82 -1.95
CA VAL A 129 -4.41 8.20 -3.24
C VAL A 129 -5.25 9.47 -3.09
N VAL A 130 -5.01 10.45 -3.94
CA VAL A 130 -5.78 11.69 -4.07
C VAL A 130 -6.25 11.84 -5.50
N ILE A 131 -7.55 11.84 -5.71
CA ILE A 131 -8.17 12.10 -7.02
C ILE A 131 -8.54 13.58 -7.07
N CYS A 132 -7.95 14.31 -8.01
CA CYS A 132 -8.24 15.71 -8.26
C CYS A 132 -9.05 15.85 -9.54
N LYS A 133 -10.32 16.23 -9.44
CA LYS A 133 -11.21 16.50 -10.58
C LYS A 133 -11.17 17.99 -10.98
N ASP A 134 -10.75 18.89 -10.11
CA ASP A 134 -10.49 20.30 -10.42
C ASP A 134 -9.39 20.84 -9.51
N LYS A 135 -8.26 21.20 -10.11
CA LYS A 135 -7.10 21.76 -9.40
C LYS A 135 -7.41 23.04 -8.63
N ASN A 136 -8.37 23.84 -9.11
CA ASN A 136 -8.71 25.11 -8.49
C ASN A 136 -9.53 24.94 -7.20
N LEU A 137 -10.14 23.79 -7.00
CA LEU A 137 -10.97 23.48 -5.84
C LEU A 137 -10.26 22.62 -4.79
N ILE A 138 -9.00 22.20 -5.07
CA ILE A 138 -8.29 21.29 -4.18
C ILE A 138 -7.71 22.00 -2.97
N ASP A 139 -7.92 21.47 -1.78
CA ASP A 139 -7.21 21.88 -0.58
C ASP A 139 -5.79 21.28 -0.58
N ARG A 140 -4.82 22.07 -1.03
CA ARG A 140 -3.41 21.66 -1.16
C ARG A 140 -2.83 21.21 0.18
N GLN A 141 -3.15 21.91 1.28
CA GLN A 141 -2.62 21.57 2.59
C GLN A 141 -3.15 20.20 3.07
N HIS A 142 -4.44 19.96 2.90
CA HIS A 142 -5.04 18.67 3.21
C HIS A 142 -4.42 17.53 2.40
N VAL A 143 -4.11 17.77 1.12
CA VAL A 143 -3.43 16.77 0.26
C VAL A 143 -2.02 16.50 0.74
N ILE A 144 -1.24 17.57 1.06
CA ILE A 144 0.11 17.45 1.60
C ILE A 144 0.10 16.62 2.88
N ASP A 145 -0.80 16.90 3.81
CA ASP A 145 -0.92 16.16 5.08
C ASP A 145 -1.28 14.69 4.86
N LYS A 146 -2.20 14.41 3.93
CA LYS A 146 -2.59 13.05 3.56
C LYS A 146 -1.42 12.26 2.96
N LEU A 147 -0.68 12.85 2.03
CA LEU A 147 0.48 12.23 1.41
C LEU A 147 1.62 12.02 2.42
N ASN A 148 1.92 13.01 3.26
CA ASN A 148 2.88 12.89 4.34
C ASN A 148 2.53 11.75 5.31
N LYS A 149 1.27 11.61 5.67
CA LYS A 149 0.79 10.49 6.49
C LYS A 149 1.00 9.14 5.79
N SER A 150 0.76 9.07 4.49
CA SER A 150 0.95 7.86 3.70
C SER A 150 2.43 7.51 3.56
N LEU A 151 3.32 8.48 3.31
CA LEU A 151 4.77 8.26 3.20
C LEU A 151 5.38 7.68 4.50
N LYS A 152 4.78 7.99 5.66
CA LYS A 152 5.20 7.44 6.97
C LYS A 152 4.79 5.97 7.16
N GLN A 153 3.86 5.45 6.34
CA GLN A 153 3.45 4.05 6.45
C GLN A 153 4.60 3.12 6.02
N ASP A 154 4.67 1.96 6.68
CA ASP A 154 5.65 0.93 6.38
C ASP A 154 4.93 -0.41 6.25
N ILE A 155 4.64 -0.77 5.00
CA ILE A 155 3.92 -2.00 4.66
C ILE A 155 4.70 -3.23 5.10
N TYR A 156 6.03 -3.21 4.91
CA TYR A 156 6.86 -4.32 5.35
C TYR A 156 6.79 -4.52 6.86
N LYS A 157 6.90 -3.46 7.66
CA LYS A 157 6.81 -3.57 9.12
C LYS A 157 5.47 -4.10 9.59
N THR A 158 4.38 -3.73 8.90
CA THR A 158 3.02 -4.13 9.28
C THR A 158 2.66 -5.54 8.80
N PHE A 159 2.98 -5.88 7.55
CA PHE A 159 2.50 -7.10 6.90
C PHE A 159 3.60 -8.11 6.58
N ARG A 160 4.87 -7.74 6.81
CA ARG A 160 6.06 -8.52 6.41
C ARG A 160 6.06 -8.88 4.92
N GLU A 161 5.49 -8.01 4.10
CA GLU A 161 5.56 -8.12 2.65
C GLU A 161 6.92 -7.63 2.17
N TRP A 162 7.84 -8.55 1.99
CA TRP A 162 9.25 -8.27 1.70
C TRP A 162 9.47 -7.36 0.48
N PRO A 163 8.68 -7.45 -0.62
CA PRO A 163 8.85 -6.56 -1.77
C PRO A 163 8.83 -5.08 -1.42
N TYR A 164 8.03 -4.68 -0.42
CA TYR A 164 7.92 -3.28 0.00
C TYR A 164 9.05 -2.78 0.90
N LYS A 165 9.95 -3.67 1.36
CA LYS A 165 11.00 -3.32 2.32
C LYS A 165 11.92 -2.22 1.84
N ASN A 166 12.28 -2.25 0.56
CA ASN A 166 13.27 -1.37 -0.06
C ASN A 166 12.68 -0.44 -1.14
N VAL A 167 11.36 -0.32 -1.23
CA VAL A 167 10.73 0.63 -2.16
C VAL A 167 11.09 2.05 -1.75
N LYS A 168 11.60 2.84 -2.70
CA LYS A 168 11.81 4.27 -2.51
C LYS A 168 10.44 4.94 -2.39
N LYS A 169 10.18 5.53 -1.22
CA LYS A 169 8.90 6.18 -0.97
C LYS A 169 8.83 7.52 -1.67
N GLN A 170 8.03 7.61 -2.73
CA GLN A 170 7.85 8.79 -3.55
C GLN A 170 6.36 9.05 -3.79
N ILE A 171 6.07 10.19 -4.38
CA ILE A 171 4.75 10.57 -4.85
C ILE A 171 4.82 10.62 -6.37
N ILE A 172 3.83 10.02 -7.03
CA ILE A 172 3.63 10.17 -8.47
C ILE A 172 2.35 10.93 -8.75
N ALA A 173 2.35 11.78 -9.77
CA ALA A 173 1.16 12.31 -10.40
C ALA A 173 0.89 11.56 -11.69
N GLU A 174 -0.32 11.13 -11.89
CA GLU A 174 -0.78 10.43 -13.09
C GLU A 174 -1.94 11.18 -13.74
N LYS A 175 -2.08 10.99 -15.06
CA LYS A 175 -3.25 11.46 -15.79
C LYS A 175 -4.52 10.89 -15.12
N TYR A 176 -5.50 11.77 -14.88
CA TYR A 176 -6.83 11.34 -14.48
C TYR A 176 -7.48 10.57 -15.62
N MET A 177 -8.04 9.42 -15.29
CA MET A 177 -8.72 8.55 -16.25
C MET A 177 -10.17 8.36 -15.82
N GLU A 178 -11.08 8.42 -16.77
CA GLU A 178 -12.52 8.14 -16.62
C GLU A 178 -13.02 7.43 -17.88
N GLN A 179 -14.20 6.83 -17.82
CA GLN A 179 -14.81 6.27 -19.01
C GLN A 179 -15.33 7.39 -19.93
N GLU A 180 -15.57 7.08 -21.20
CA GLU A 180 -16.04 8.07 -22.17
C GLU A 180 -17.39 8.71 -21.78
N ASP A 181 -18.22 7.97 -21.06
CA ASP A 181 -19.50 8.44 -20.51
C ASP A 181 -19.37 9.20 -19.18
N GLY A 182 -18.14 9.43 -18.69
CA GLY A 182 -17.85 10.10 -17.41
C GLY A 182 -18.07 9.21 -16.18
N SER A 183 -18.39 7.94 -16.34
CA SER A 183 -18.54 6.99 -15.25
C SER A 183 -17.18 6.57 -14.66
N GLN A 184 -17.22 5.90 -13.50
CA GLN A 184 -16.00 5.40 -12.85
C GLN A 184 -15.38 4.27 -13.68
N LEU A 185 -14.04 4.18 -13.62
CA LEU A 185 -13.30 3.08 -14.24
C LEU A 185 -13.74 1.74 -13.65
N ILE A 186 -13.87 0.75 -14.50
CA ILE A 186 -14.17 -0.63 -14.13
C ILE A 186 -12.84 -1.39 -13.99
N ASP A 187 -12.63 -2.01 -12.82
CA ASP A 187 -11.50 -2.89 -12.60
C ASP A 187 -11.83 -4.33 -13.00
N TYR A 188 -11.07 -4.89 -13.94
CA TYR A 188 -11.15 -6.30 -14.31
C TYR A 188 -10.04 -7.07 -13.60
N LYS A 189 -10.39 -8.20 -12.95
CA LYS A 189 -9.43 -9.12 -12.33
C LYS A 189 -9.51 -10.47 -13.04
N PHE A 190 -8.38 -10.91 -13.55
CA PHE A 190 -8.23 -12.22 -14.18
C PHE A 190 -7.47 -13.15 -13.20
N PHE A 191 -7.95 -14.38 -13.05
CA PHE A 191 -7.38 -15.40 -12.16
C PHE A 191 -6.95 -16.63 -12.95
#